data_2a8894121b0bdb2599f71f4906b8b581
#
_entry.id   2a8894121b0bdb2599f71f4906b8b581
#
_cell.length_a   1.000
_cell.length_b   1.000
_cell.length_c   1.000
_cell.angle_alpha   90.00
_cell.angle_beta   90.00
_cell.angle_gamma   90.00
#
_symmetry.space_group_name_H-M   'P 1'
#
loop_
_entity.id
_entity.type
_entity.pdbx_description
1 polymer ?
#
loop_
_entity_poly.entity_id
_entity_poly.type
_entity_poly.pdbx_seq_one_letter_code
_entity_poly.pdbx_strand_id
1 'polypeptide(L)'
;MKKGISLVLAALMAVSLVACGGGSAAKSTTAAASEQTEKQTEKAGETEAKKEETKGEAKTIGVSLLNSTHVFYNSIQTAMEEQAKEYGWTLDVQDAAGDANKQLGQVQDFITKKVDAIVIAPTNSAGSKSMIELAEKAGIPVFTMDIASDGKPVTHVATDNKKGGQLAAEYVVNNILTEKKGNAAVITYSEIESCVDRETGFTDYLKENAPDIKVVDVQNYSGDQQKAADVMQNMLLKNDNIDVVFCVGDPAAIGALSSITAANAATKIIGYDGNPEGVAEIKKGGNWVADVAQDPAGIGKTTLEAIKKHLEGEKVDSEILIAPYIIDAKNAK
;
A
#
# COMPACT_ATOMS: atom_id res chain seq x y z
N MET A 1 -54.64 17.96 -2.36
CA MET A 1 -55.11 19.33 -2.60
C MET A 1 -53.90 20.26 -2.59
N LYS A 2 -53.78 21.02 -3.70
CA LYS A 2 -52.95 22.23 -3.95
C LYS A 2 -51.41 22.04 -3.85
N LYS A 3 -50.61 21.93 -4.97
CA LYS A 3 -50.33 22.87 -6.10
C LYS A 3 -49.58 24.15 -5.66
N GLY A 4 -48.44 24.35 -6.33
CA GLY A 4 -47.66 25.58 -6.48
C GLY A 4 -46.22 25.20 -6.90
N ILE A 5 -45.73 25.11 -8.07
CA ILE A 5 -45.59 25.87 -9.33
C ILE A 5 -45.09 27.32 -9.10
N SER A 6 -43.89 27.59 -9.55
CA SER A 6 -43.42 28.73 -10.35
C SER A 6 -41.92 28.83 -10.29
N LEU A 7 -41.22 28.73 -11.36
CA LEU A 7 -40.90 29.47 -12.57
C LEU A 7 -39.68 30.40 -12.40
N VAL A 8 -38.63 30.00 -13.07
CA VAL A 8 -37.84 30.65 -14.17
C VAL A 8 -37.46 32.12 -13.97
N LEU A 9 -36.19 32.44 -14.09
CA LEU A 9 -35.74 33.51 -14.95
C LEU A 9 -34.27 33.31 -15.42
N ALA A 10 -34.11 33.23 -16.73
CA ALA A 10 -32.84 33.31 -17.45
C ALA A 10 -32.54 34.80 -17.74
N ALA A 11 -31.30 35.19 -17.76
CA ALA A 11 -30.86 36.40 -18.43
C ALA A 11 -29.49 36.17 -19.05
N LEU A 12 -29.49 36.18 -20.36
CA LEU A 12 -28.35 36.38 -21.26
C LEU A 12 -27.91 37.88 -21.24
N MET A 13 -26.63 38.12 -21.57
CA MET A 13 -26.05 39.14 -22.51
C MET A 13 -24.55 39.15 -22.33
N ALA A 14 -23.73 38.71 -23.27
CA ALA A 14 -23.38 39.22 -24.57
C ALA A 14 -22.27 40.32 -24.56
N VAL A 15 -21.13 39.92 -25.07
CA VAL A 15 -20.23 40.56 -26.08
C VAL A 15 -19.71 42.00 -25.85
N SER A 16 -18.39 42.15 -25.87
CA SER A 16 -17.75 43.17 -26.70
C SER A 16 -16.27 42.84 -27.01
N LEU A 17 -16.00 42.63 -28.27
CA LEU A 17 -14.71 42.76 -28.94
C LEU A 17 -14.30 44.24 -29.00
N VAL A 18 -13.03 44.59 -28.83
CA VAL A 18 -12.37 45.67 -29.57
C VAL A 18 -10.95 45.24 -29.91
N ALA A 19 -10.66 45.35 -31.17
CA ALA A 19 -9.41 45.08 -31.86
C ALA A 19 -8.65 46.41 -32.11
N CYS A 20 -7.50 46.29 -32.75
CA CYS A 20 -6.60 47.29 -33.35
C CYS A 20 -5.42 47.69 -32.47
N GLY A 21 -4.19 47.73 -32.93
CA GLY A 21 -3.64 47.54 -34.25
C GLY A 21 -2.25 48.19 -34.29
N GLY A 22 -1.43 47.70 -35.19
CA GLY A 22 -0.36 48.39 -35.89
C GLY A 22 0.96 48.58 -35.13
N GLY A 23 2.10 48.33 -35.64
CA GLY A 23 2.63 48.08 -36.93
C GLY A 23 4.10 48.43 -36.92
N SER A 24 4.80 47.76 -37.76
CA SER A 24 5.85 48.13 -38.70
C SER A 24 7.32 48.22 -38.24
N ALA A 25 8.08 47.27 -38.71
CA ALA A 25 9.09 47.35 -39.80
C ALA A 25 10.40 48.09 -39.41
N ALA A 26 11.53 47.71 -39.71
CA ALA A 26 12.22 46.96 -40.72
C ALA A 26 13.76 47.21 -40.61
N LYS A 27 14.48 46.28 -41.18
CA LYS A 27 15.77 46.39 -41.90
C LYS A 27 17.07 46.49 -41.11
N SER A 28 17.88 45.47 -41.23
CA SER A 28 18.90 45.19 -42.30
C SER A 28 20.21 45.91 -42.03
N THR A 29 21.34 45.27 -41.95
CA THR A 29 22.30 44.90 -42.99
C THR A 29 23.61 44.39 -42.38
N THR A 30 24.03 43.24 -42.88
CA THR A 30 25.31 42.88 -43.53
C THR A 30 26.67 43.09 -42.85
N ALA A 31 27.33 41.98 -42.68
CA ALA A 31 28.59 41.52 -43.26
C ALA A 31 29.92 42.10 -42.71
N ALA A 32 30.84 41.29 -42.32
CA ALA A 32 31.93 40.77 -43.13
C ALA A 32 33.00 40.07 -42.26
N ALA A 33 33.56 39.08 -42.86
CA ALA A 33 34.60 38.19 -42.42
C ALA A 33 35.95 38.83 -42.12
N SER A 34 36.77 38.14 -41.31
CA SER A 34 38.18 37.92 -41.64
C SER A 34 38.78 36.77 -40.80
N GLU A 35 39.47 35.92 -41.52
CA GLU A 35 40.33 34.82 -41.10
C GLU A 35 41.55 35.28 -40.29
N GLN A 36 42.08 34.37 -39.44
CA GLN A 36 43.43 33.77 -39.50
C GLN A 36 43.78 33.13 -38.17
N THR A 37 43.90 31.82 -38.13
CA THR A 37 45.11 30.96 -38.25
C THR A 37 45.97 30.78 -36.98
N GLU A 38 45.99 29.50 -36.57
CA GLU A 38 47.03 28.70 -35.95
C GLU A 38 47.64 29.04 -34.56
N LYS A 39 47.48 28.14 -33.57
CA LYS A 39 48.55 27.18 -33.23
C LYS A 39 48.11 26.13 -32.21
N GLN A 40 48.47 24.89 -32.53
CA GLN A 40 48.41 23.72 -31.71
C GLN A 40 49.19 23.87 -30.40
N THR A 41 48.64 23.33 -29.32
CA THR A 41 49.42 22.58 -28.32
C THR A 41 48.56 21.48 -27.71
N GLU A 42 48.97 20.23 -27.92
CA GLU A 42 48.50 19.02 -27.31
C GLU A 42 48.61 19.11 -25.79
N LYS A 43 47.54 18.70 -25.07
CA LYS A 43 47.67 18.10 -23.74
C LYS A 43 46.56 17.07 -23.57
N ALA A 44 47.01 15.84 -23.43
CA ALA A 44 46.20 14.70 -23.05
C ALA A 44 45.39 15.03 -21.79
N GLY A 45 44.08 14.84 -21.86
CA GLY A 45 43.16 14.91 -20.75
C GLY A 45 42.19 13.74 -20.87
N GLU A 46 42.19 12.92 -19.86
CA GLU A 46 41.43 11.72 -19.64
C GLU A 46 39.98 11.88 -20.12
N THR A 47 39.59 10.98 -20.99
CA THR A 47 38.17 10.81 -21.38
C THR A 47 37.51 10.05 -20.23
N GLU A 48 36.88 10.76 -19.31
CA GLU A 48 35.82 10.17 -18.48
C GLU A 48 34.74 9.64 -19.40
N ALA A 49 34.69 8.33 -19.52
CA ALA A 49 33.57 7.63 -20.16
C ALA A 49 32.32 7.89 -19.32
N LYS A 50 31.52 8.86 -19.74
CA LYS A 50 30.16 9.06 -19.31
C LYS A 50 29.43 7.74 -19.65
N LYS A 51 29.12 6.96 -18.61
CA LYS A 51 28.28 5.77 -18.72
C LYS A 51 26.94 6.26 -19.22
N GLU A 52 26.66 6.11 -20.52
CA GLU A 52 25.31 6.24 -21.04
C GLU A 52 24.47 5.16 -20.33
N GLU A 53 23.64 5.60 -19.40
CA GLU A 53 22.55 4.77 -18.90
C GLU A 53 21.65 4.51 -20.12
N THR A 54 21.72 3.28 -20.64
CA THR A 54 20.76 2.78 -21.60
C THR A 54 19.38 2.84 -20.93
N LYS A 55 18.59 3.86 -21.27
CA LYS A 55 17.17 3.90 -20.94
C LYS A 55 16.55 2.63 -21.49
N GLY A 56 16.09 1.74 -20.63
CA GLY A 56 15.35 0.55 -20.99
C GLY A 56 14.15 0.90 -21.88
N GLU A 57 13.64 -0.07 -22.58
CA GLU A 57 12.43 0.09 -23.40
C GLU A 57 11.27 0.58 -22.53
N ALA A 58 10.55 1.62 -22.97
CA ALA A 58 9.41 2.16 -22.24
C ALA A 58 8.32 1.10 -22.11
N LYS A 59 7.90 0.81 -20.88
CA LYS A 59 6.88 -0.17 -20.54
C LYS A 59 5.68 0.49 -19.90
N THR A 60 4.51 -0.11 -20.05
CA THR A 60 3.29 0.31 -19.35
C THR A 60 2.85 -0.79 -18.41
N ILE A 61 2.74 -0.48 -17.12
CA ILE A 61 2.34 -1.42 -16.08
C ILE A 61 0.96 -1.00 -15.56
N GLY A 62 -0.02 -1.89 -15.65
CA GLY A 62 -1.32 -1.71 -15.01
C GLY A 62 -1.24 -2.07 -13.54
N VAL A 63 -1.72 -1.20 -12.65
CA VAL A 63 -1.69 -1.41 -11.20
C VAL A 63 -3.10 -1.25 -10.65
N SER A 64 -3.67 -2.31 -10.09
CA SER A 64 -4.97 -2.28 -9.41
C SER A 64 -4.77 -2.39 -7.91
N LEU A 65 -5.00 -1.27 -7.20
CA LEU A 65 -4.92 -1.19 -5.74
C LEU A 65 -6.23 -1.62 -5.09
N LEU A 66 -6.14 -2.26 -3.92
CA LEU A 66 -7.32 -2.61 -3.12
C LEU A 66 -8.12 -1.35 -2.74
N ASN A 67 -7.44 -0.34 -2.19
CA ASN A 67 -8.06 0.88 -1.71
C ASN A 67 -7.03 2.02 -1.58
N SER A 68 -7.19 3.08 -2.35
CA SER A 68 -6.28 4.23 -2.35
C SER A 68 -6.53 5.22 -1.19
N THR A 69 -7.56 5.02 -0.37
CA THR A 69 -7.77 5.86 0.82
C THR A 69 -6.93 5.41 2.02
N HIS A 70 -6.38 4.21 1.98
CA HIS A 70 -5.51 3.68 3.02
C HIS A 70 -4.06 4.17 2.81
N VAL A 71 -3.46 4.78 3.83
CA VAL A 71 -2.10 5.36 3.76
C VAL A 71 -1.03 4.35 3.35
N PHE A 72 -1.20 3.08 3.69
CA PHE A 72 -0.32 1.98 3.29
C PHE A 72 -0.23 1.86 1.77
N TYR A 73 -1.36 1.84 1.05
CA TYR A 73 -1.38 1.76 -0.41
C TYR A 73 -0.88 3.04 -1.08
N ASN A 74 -1.09 4.21 -0.45
CA ASN A 74 -0.49 5.46 -0.94
C ASN A 74 1.04 5.41 -0.88
N SER A 75 1.60 4.81 0.17
CA SER A 75 3.05 4.65 0.29
C SER A 75 3.60 3.67 -0.75
N ILE A 76 2.91 2.55 -1.00
CA ILE A 76 3.25 1.62 -2.09
C ILE A 76 3.23 2.35 -3.44
N GLN A 77 2.12 3.04 -3.75
CA GLN A 77 1.96 3.76 -5.01
C GLN A 77 3.07 4.76 -5.23
N THR A 78 3.35 5.62 -4.24
CA THR A 78 4.41 6.63 -4.33
C THR A 78 5.77 5.99 -4.65
N ALA A 79 6.12 4.91 -3.94
CA ALA A 79 7.39 4.22 -4.17
C ALA A 79 7.46 3.54 -5.55
N MET A 80 6.34 2.99 -6.03
CA MET A 80 6.25 2.44 -7.38
C MET A 80 6.38 3.53 -8.45
N GLU A 81 5.73 4.69 -8.29
CA GLU A 81 5.82 5.81 -9.23
C GLU A 81 7.25 6.37 -9.33
N GLU A 82 7.95 6.49 -8.19
CA GLU A 82 9.35 6.89 -8.15
C GLU A 82 10.25 5.89 -8.91
N GLN A 83 10.10 4.60 -8.62
CA GLN A 83 10.90 3.54 -9.25
C GLN A 83 10.59 3.38 -10.74
N ALA A 84 9.31 3.48 -11.13
CA ALA A 84 8.90 3.44 -12.54
C ALA A 84 9.51 4.58 -13.35
N LYS A 85 9.58 5.77 -12.76
CA LYS A 85 10.23 6.94 -13.38
C LYS A 85 11.72 6.69 -13.64
N GLU A 86 12.43 6.03 -12.71
CA GLU A 86 13.83 5.65 -12.89
C GLU A 86 13.99 4.66 -14.05
N TYR A 87 13.06 3.73 -14.21
CA TYR A 87 13.05 2.76 -15.32
C TYR A 87 12.57 3.36 -16.66
N GLY A 88 11.99 4.57 -16.65
CA GLY A 88 11.35 5.16 -17.83
C GLY A 88 10.02 4.49 -18.18
N TRP A 89 9.34 3.89 -17.21
CA TRP A 89 8.07 3.20 -17.34
C TRP A 89 6.89 4.10 -17.02
N THR A 90 5.71 3.73 -17.52
CA THR A 90 4.43 4.38 -17.18
C THR A 90 3.61 3.44 -16.32
N LEU A 91 3.02 3.96 -15.24
CA LEU A 91 2.05 3.23 -14.43
C LEU A 91 0.63 3.72 -14.74
N ASP A 92 -0.28 2.80 -15.04
CA ASP A 92 -1.74 3.03 -15.06
C ASP A 92 -2.31 2.52 -13.73
N VAL A 93 -2.39 3.41 -12.74
CA VAL A 93 -2.83 3.07 -11.38
C VAL A 93 -4.32 3.30 -11.24
N GLN A 94 -5.04 2.27 -10.80
CA GLN A 94 -6.48 2.29 -10.59
C GLN A 94 -6.84 1.78 -9.19
N ASP A 95 -7.81 2.45 -8.56
CA ASP A 95 -8.34 2.12 -7.24
C ASP A 95 -9.58 1.25 -7.35
N ALA A 96 -9.54 0.04 -6.80
CA ALA A 96 -10.69 -0.85 -6.74
C ALA A 96 -11.72 -0.42 -5.67
N ALA A 97 -11.32 0.38 -4.70
CA ALA A 97 -12.15 0.85 -3.59
C ALA A 97 -12.83 -0.31 -2.81
N GLY A 98 -12.15 -1.46 -2.69
CA GLY A 98 -12.65 -2.66 -2.03
C GLY A 98 -13.68 -3.46 -2.84
N ASP A 99 -13.99 -3.05 -4.08
CA ASP A 99 -14.98 -3.72 -4.93
C ASP A 99 -14.31 -4.68 -5.92
N ALA A 100 -14.55 -5.98 -5.74
CA ALA A 100 -13.99 -7.04 -6.59
C ALA A 100 -14.47 -6.97 -8.06
N ASN A 101 -15.71 -6.51 -8.31
CA ASN A 101 -16.21 -6.35 -9.68
C ASN A 101 -15.52 -5.17 -10.39
N LYS A 102 -15.30 -4.08 -9.65
CA LYS A 102 -14.53 -2.94 -10.16
C LYS A 102 -13.11 -3.36 -10.46
N GLN A 103 -12.47 -4.15 -9.57
CA GLN A 103 -11.13 -4.68 -9.79
C GLN A 103 -11.05 -5.57 -11.03
N LEU A 104 -12.03 -6.45 -11.24
CA LEU A 104 -12.11 -7.26 -12.46
C LEU A 104 -12.23 -6.39 -13.71
N GLY A 105 -13.06 -5.33 -13.69
CA GLY A 105 -13.16 -4.36 -14.78
C GLY A 105 -11.82 -3.68 -15.09
N GLN A 106 -11.06 -3.31 -14.08
CA GLN A 106 -9.72 -2.72 -14.23
C GLN A 106 -8.75 -3.67 -14.93
N VAL A 107 -8.74 -4.96 -14.54
CA VAL A 107 -7.91 -5.97 -15.21
C VAL A 107 -8.30 -6.13 -16.69
N GLN A 108 -9.60 -6.11 -17.01
CA GLN A 108 -10.09 -6.14 -18.40
C GLN A 108 -9.65 -4.90 -19.20
N ASP A 109 -9.65 -3.73 -18.57
CA ASP A 109 -9.15 -2.49 -19.18
C ASP A 109 -7.65 -2.58 -19.47
N PHE A 110 -6.85 -3.08 -18.54
CA PHE A 110 -5.40 -3.30 -18.75
C PHE A 110 -5.13 -4.28 -19.90
N ILE A 111 -5.91 -5.37 -19.98
CA ILE A 111 -5.82 -6.31 -21.09
C ILE A 111 -6.16 -5.63 -22.42
N THR A 112 -7.20 -4.82 -22.46
CA THR A 112 -7.61 -4.08 -23.67
C THR A 112 -6.55 -3.07 -24.10
N LYS A 113 -5.88 -2.42 -23.14
CA LYS A 113 -4.76 -1.48 -23.35
C LYS A 113 -3.46 -2.19 -23.70
N LYS A 114 -3.40 -3.53 -23.57
CA LYS A 114 -2.21 -4.34 -23.82
C LYS A 114 -1.00 -3.88 -23.02
N VAL A 115 -1.18 -3.68 -21.73
CA VAL A 115 -0.07 -3.33 -20.83
C VAL A 115 0.97 -4.45 -20.80
N ASP A 116 2.23 -4.12 -20.47
CA ASP A 116 3.34 -5.09 -20.47
C ASP A 116 3.28 -6.06 -19.26
N ALA A 117 2.71 -5.62 -18.15
CA ALA A 117 2.44 -6.44 -16.96
C ALA A 117 1.29 -5.86 -16.16
N ILE A 118 0.65 -6.68 -15.33
CA ILE A 118 -0.40 -6.27 -14.40
C ILE A 118 0.04 -6.56 -12.98
N VAL A 119 -0.14 -5.60 -12.08
CA VAL A 119 0.01 -5.75 -10.63
C VAL A 119 -1.36 -5.64 -9.98
N ILE A 120 -1.67 -6.58 -9.09
CA ILE A 120 -2.92 -6.58 -8.34
C ILE A 120 -2.60 -6.63 -6.84
N ALA A 121 -3.16 -5.70 -6.06
CA ALA A 121 -3.39 -5.89 -4.63
C ALA A 121 -4.83 -6.37 -4.49
N PRO A 122 -5.09 -7.68 -4.31
CA PRO A 122 -6.44 -8.23 -4.39
C PRO A 122 -7.41 -7.65 -3.35
N THR A 123 -8.64 -7.37 -3.76
CA THR A 123 -9.73 -7.04 -2.83
C THR A 123 -10.21 -8.27 -2.05
N ASN A 124 -9.95 -9.47 -2.60
CA ASN A 124 -10.25 -10.77 -2.01
C ASN A 124 -9.32 -11.84 -2.63
N SER A 125 -8.66 -12.63 -1.79
CA SER A 125 -7.68 -13.64 -2.23
C SER A 125 -8.30 -14.68 -3.18
N ALA A 126 -9.45 -15.25 -2.84
CA ALA A 126 -10.12 -16.26 -3.67
C ALA A 126 -10.66 -15.67 -5.00
N GLY A 127 -11.26 -14.48 -4.93
CA GLY A 127 -11.85 -13.82 -6.11
C GLY A 127 -10.84 -13.41 -7.17
N SER A 128 -9.61 -13.12 -6.79
CA SER A 128 -8.54 -12.66 -7.69
C SER A 128 -8.02 -13.72 -8.66
N LYS A 129 -8.25 -15.00 -8.36
CA LYS A 129 -7.84 -16.11 -9.25
C LYS A 129 -8.35 -15.94 -10.68
N SER A 130 -9.64 -15.60 -10.83
CA SER A 130 -10.24 -15.41 -12.16
C SER A 130 -9.63 -14.23 -12.92
N MET A 131 -9.17 -13.20 -12.23
CA MET A 131 -8.51 -12.03 -12.83
C MET A 131 -7.12 -12.43 -13.38
N ILE A 132 -6.36 -13.22 -12.62
CA ILE A 132 -5.06 -13.75 -13.05
C ILE A 132 -5.23 -14.63 -14.29
N GLU A 133 -6.14 -15.61 -14.25
CA GLU A 133 -6.41 -16.50 -15.37
C GLU A 133 -6.86 -15.75 -16.64
N LEU A 134 -7.60 -14.64 -16.47
CA LEU A 134 -8.03 -13.79 -17.59
C LEU A 134 -6.84 -13.10 -18.27
N ALA A 135 -5.94 -12.51 -17.48
CA ALA A 135 -4.75 -11.84 -17.98
C ALA A 135 -3.74 -12.83 -18.60
N GLU A 136 -3.54 -14.00 -17.98
CA GLU A 136 -2.71 -15.09 -18.53
C GLU A 136 -3.18 -15.54 -19.91
N LYS A 137 -4.50 -15.73 -20.10
CA LYS A 137 -5.08 -16.05 -21.42
C LYS A 137 -4.83 -14.98 -22.48
N ALA A 138 -4.65 -13.72 -22.05
CA ALA A 138 -4.28 -12.61 -22.93
C ALA A 138 -2.75 -12.50 -23.14
N GLY A 139 -1.95 -13.35 -22.48
CA GLY A 139 -0.49 -13.35 -22.57
C GLY A 139 0.17 -12.24 -21.76
N ILE A 140 -0.53 -11.65 -20.76
CA ILE A 140 -0.01 -10.59 -19.92
C ILE A 140 0.37 -11.19 -18.56
N PRO A 141 1.64 -11.06 -18.11
CA PRO A 141 2.08 -11.56 -16.83
C PRO A 141 1.44 -10.78 -15.67
N VAL A 142 1.02 -11.49 -14.62
CA VAL A 142 0.40 -10.91 -13.43
C VAL A 142 1.29 -11.10 -12.22
N PHE A 143 1.42 -10.04 -11.44
CA PHE A 143 2.10 -9.99 -10.16
C PHE A 143 1.08 -9.62 -9.10
N THR A 144 1.19 -10.18 -7.91
CA THR A 144 0.40 -9.75 -6.75
C THR A 144 1.31 -9.09 -5.72
N MET A 145 0.77 -8.12 -5.02
CA MET A 145 1.47 -7.44 -3.93
C MET A 145 0.58 -7.33 -2.70
N ASP A 146 1.19 -7.37 -1.51
CA ASP A 146 0.57 -7.23 -0.21
C ASP A 146 -0.41 -8.37 0.13
N ILE A 147 -1.42 -8.58 -0.68
CA ILE A 147 -2.44 -9.62 -0.51
C ILE A 147 -2.21 -10.74 -1.52
N ALA A 148 -2.11 -11.98 -1.03
CA ALA A 148 -1.96 -13.15 -1.87
C ALA A 148 -3.27 -13.49 -2.63
N SER A 149 -3.14 -14.30 -3.66
CA SER A 149 -4.22 -14.80 -4.50
C SER A 149 -4.23 -16.32 -4.53
N ASP A 150 -5.42 -16.92 -4.58
CA ASP A 150 -5.58 -18.36 -4.88
C ASP A 150 -5.22 -18.71 -6.33
N GLY A 151 -4.94 -17.70 -7.16
CA GLY A 151 -4.38 -17.86 -8.51
C GLY A 151 -2.88 -18.13 -8.49
N LYS A 152 -2.26 -18.13 -9.68
CA LYS A 152 -0.82 -18.34 -9.85
C LYS A 152 -0.18 -17.11 -10.49
N PRO A 153 0.10 -16.04 -9.74
CA PRO A 153 0.86 -14.92 -10.27
C PRO A 153 2.30 -15.37 -10.61
N VAL A 154 3.01 -14.58 -11.42
CA VAL A 154 4.44 -14.77 -11.66
C VAL A 154 5.22 -14.68 -10.34
N THR A 155 4.86 -13.70 -9.52
CA THR A 155 5.47 -13.44 -8.20
C THR A 155 4.42 -12.81 -7.30
N HIS A 156 4.45 -13.19 -6.03
CA HIS A 156 3.78 -12.49 -4.94
C HIS A 156 4.82 -11.77 -4.08
N VAL A 157 4.63 -10.46 -3.84
CA VAL A 157 5.52 -9.65 -3.00
C VAL A 157 4.73 -9.12 -1.82
N ALA A 158 5.09 -9.54 -0.61
CA ALA A 158 4.36 -9.15 0.60
C ALA A 158 5.28 -9.07 1.82
N THR A 159 4.74 -8.58 2.91
CA THR A 159 5.33 -8.76 4.25
C THR A 159 5.24 -10.25 4.65
N ASP A 160 6.23 -10.75 5.37
CA ASP A 160 6.12 -12.04 6.07
C ASP A 160 5.09 -11.90 7.21
N ASN A 161 3.82 -12.04 6.85
CA ASN A 161 2.68 -11.78 7.73
C ASN A 161 2.62 -12.76 8.90
N LYS A 162 2.96 -14.03 8.66
CA LYS A 162 3.00 -15.04 9.74
C LYS A 162 4.10 -14.72 10.76
N LYS A 163 5.27 -14.32 10.29
CA LYS A 163 6.35 -13.84 11.15
C LYS A 163 5.95 -12.56 11.89
N GLY A 164 5.21 -11.66 11.24
CA GLY A 164 4.66 -10.47 11.89
C GLY A 164 3.74 -10.80 13.05
N GLY A 165 2.81 -11.73 12.88
CA GLY A 165 1.98 -12.25 13.96
C GLY A 165 2.78 -12.85 15.11
N GLN A 166 3.84 -13.62 14.78
CA GLN A 166 4.77 -14.16 15.79
C GLN A 166 5.46 -13.02 16.56
N LEU A 167 5.94 -11.97 15.89
CA LEU A 167 6.58 -10.83 16.53
C LEU A 167 5.62 -10.10 17.50
N ALA A 168 4.35 -9.96 17.12
CA ALA A 168 3.32 -9.39 18.01
C ALA A 168 3.18 -10.26 19.29
N ALA A 169 3.10 -11.58 19.15
CA ALA A 169 3.00 -12.48 20.27
C ALA A 169 4.29 -12.51 21.12
N GLU A 170 5.47 -12.49 20.50
CA GLU A 170 6.75 -12.34 21.20
C GLU A 170 6.78 -11.06 22.03
N TYR A 171 6.28 -9.95 21.48
CA TYR A 171 6.21 -8.68 22.20
C TYR A 171 5.27 -8.77 23.42
N VAL A 172 4.10 -9.39 23.26
CA VAL A 172 3.16 -9.63 24.37
C VAL A 172 3.83 -10.41 25.50
N VAL A 173 4.48 -11.52 25.18
CA VAL A 173 5.14 -12.41 26.17
C VAL A 173 6.30 -11.71 26.88
N ASN A 174 7.08 -10.89 26.15
CA ASN A 174 8.30 -10.32 26.68
C ASN A 174 8.12 -8.95 27.34
N ASN A 175 7.03 -8.22 27.03
CA ASN A 175 6.86 -6.84 27.48
C ASN A 175 5.53 -6.52 28.19
N ILE A 176 4.49 -7.33 28.00
CA ILE A 176 3.16 -7.09 28.57
C ILE A 176 2.81 -8.16 29.61
N LEU A 177 2.78 -9.41 29.19
CA LEU A 177 2.43 -10.57 30.04
C LEU A 177 3.67 -11.40 30.37
N THR A 178 4.64 -10.77 31.04
CA THR A 178 5.98 -11.32 31.32
C THR A 178 5.96 -12.55 32.21
N GLU A 179 4.88 -12.75 32.99
CA GLU A 179 4.64 -13.99 33.75
C GLU A 179 4.08 -15.13 32.86
N LYS A 180 3.91 -14.88 31.55
CA LYS A 180 3.33 -15.80 30.56
C LYS A 180 1.93 -16.29 30.91
N LYS A 181 1.13 -15.44 31.57
CA LYS A 181 -0.25 -15.73 31.98
C LYS A 181 -1.12 -14.51 31.76
N GLY A 182 -2.34 -14.73 31.27
CA GLY A 182 -3.32 -13.67 31.03
C GLY A 182 -4.26 -13.98 29.89
N ASN A 183 -5.03 -12.96 29.46
CA ASN A 183 -6.04 -13.08 28.42
C ASN A 183 -5.68 -12.16 27.26
N ALA A 184 -5.57 -12.74 26.07
CA ALA A 184 -5.43 -12.04 24.81
C ALA A 184 -6.73 -12.12 24.00
N ALA A 185 -6.99 -11.11 23.17
CA ALA A 185 -8.03 -11.16 22.15
C ALA A 185 -7.43 -10.79 20.79
N VAL A 186 -8.14 -11.11 19.70
CA VAL A 186 -7.72 -10.76 18.35
C VAL A 186 -8.88 -10.11 17.59
N ILE A 187 -8.62 -8.96 16.97
CA ILE A 187 -9.52 -8.36 15.98
C ILE A 187 -8.92 -8.65 14.61
N THR A 188 -9.58 -9.54 13.86
CA THR A 188 -9.09 -10.12 12.60
C THR A 188 -9.87 -9.65 11.38
N TYR A 189 -9.32 -9.92 10.18
CA TYR A 189 -9.99 -9.72 8.89
C TYR A 189 -9.88 -11.00 8.06
N SER A 190 -10.83 -11.91 8.25
CA SER A 190 -10.77 -13.28 7.75
C SER A 190 -10.92 -13.43 6.22
N GLU A 191 -11.36 -12.38 5.53
CA GLU A 191 -11.49 -12.36 4.07
C GLU A 191 -10.16 -12.09 3.34
N ILE A 192 -9.11 -11.75 4.09
CA ILE A 192 -7.78 -11.38 3.59
C ILE A 192 -6.74 -12.34 4.15
N GLU A 193 -6.05 -13.07 3.28
CA GLU A 193 -5.09 -14.12 3.67
C GLU A 193 -3.96 -13.57 4.55
N SER A 194 -3.39 -12.41 4.20
CA SER A 194 -2.33 -11.79 5.01
C SER A 194 -2.76 -11.52 6.46
N CYS A 195 -4.04 -11.15 6.69
CA CYS A 195 -4.58 -10.96 8.02
C CYS A 195 -4.81 -12.28 8.76
N VAL A 196 -5.19 -13.34 8.04
CA VAL A 196 -5.29 -14.69 8.59
C VAL A 196 -3.91 -15.21 9.02
N ASP A 197 -2.87 -14.94 8.24
CA ASP A 197 -1.49 -15.29 8.59
C ASP A 197 -1.00 -14.57 9.84
N ARG A 198 -1.32 -13.26 9.99
CA ARG A 198 -1.03 -12.46 11.19
C ARG A 198 -1.68 -13.09 12.42
N GLU A 199 -2.99 -13.38 12.34
CA GLU A 199 -3.73 -14.07 13.40
C GLU A 199 -3.12 -15.43 13.75
N THR A 200 -2.86 -16.26 12.73
CA THR A 200 -2.29 -17.60 12.90
C THR A 200 -0.90 -17.52 13.53
N GLY A 201 -0.03 -16.64 13.04
CA GLY A 201 1.29 -16.41 13.60
C GLY A 201 1.24 -16.03 15.09
N PHE A 202 0.31 -15.15 15.45
CA PHE A 202 0.11 -14.72 16.84
C PHE A 202 -0.41 -15.86 17.74
N THR A 203 -1.46 -16.52 17.32
CA THR A 203 -2.14 -17.56 18.13
C THR A 203 -1.31 -18.81 18.27
N ASP A 204 -0.65 -19.28 17.19
CA ASP A 204 0.24 -20.43 17.22
C ASP A 204 1.43 -20.17 18.15
N TYR A 205 2.07 -18.98 18.04
CA TYR A 205 3.19 -18.65 18.91
C TYR A 205 2.80 -18.66 20.39
N LEU A 206 1.67 -18.07 20.78
CA LEU A 206 1.19 -18.09 22.16
C LEU A 206 0.92 -19.51 22.64
N LYS A 207 0.26 -20.32 21.81
CA LYS A 207 -0.05 -21.71 22.12
C LYS A 207 1.20 -22.55 22.41
N GLU A 208 2.27 -22.31 21.63
CA GLU A 208 3.52 -23.08 21.73
C GLU A 208 4.43 -22.56 22.87
N ASN A 209 4.53 -21.24 23.04
CA ASN A 209 5.58 -20.63 23.89
C ASN A 209 5.04 -20.03 25.21
N ALA A 210 3.73 -19.80 25.31
CA ALA A 210 3.07 -19.21 26.48
C ALA A 210 1.63 -19.73 26.63
N PRO A 211 1.41 -21.05 26.82
CA PRO A 211 0.09 -21.67 26.76
C PRO A 211 -0.88 -21.24 27.88
N ASP A 212 -0.40 -20.53 28.90
CA ASP A 212 -1.24 -19.92 29.93
C ASP A 212 -1.73 -18.53 29.59
N ILE A 213 -1.28 -17.92 28.48
CA ILE A 213 -1.93 -16.78 27.85
C ILE A 213 -3.05 -17.34 26.98
N LYS A 214 -4.29 -17.07 27.35
CA LYS A 214 -5.47 -17.60 26.65
C LYS A 214 -5.96 -16.58 25.61
N VAL A 215 -6.13 -17.02 24.38
CA VAL A 215 -6.88 -16.24 23.38
C VAL A 215 -8.36 -16.47 23.66
N VAL A 216 -9.00 -15.50 24.33
CA VAL A 216 -10.37 -15.63 24.85
C VAL A 216 -11.44 -15.23 23.84
N ASP A 217 -11.10 -14.42 22.84
CA ASP A 217 -12.01 -13.99 21.79
C ASP A 217 -11.26 -13.66 20.50
N VAL A 218 -11.86 -14.01 19.37
CA VAL A 218 -11.40 -13.64 18.01
C VAL A 218 -12.61 -13.17 17.23
N GLN A 219 -12.59 -11.94 16.74
CA GLN A 219 -13.72 -11.33 16.03
C GLN A 219 -13.27 -10.63 14.75
N ASN A 220 -14.10 -10.75 13.70
CA ASN A 220 -13.83 -10.16 12.40
C ASN A 220 -14.42 -8.74 12.29
N TYR A 221 -13.58 -7.75 11.97
CA TYR A 221 -14.02 -6.37 11.73
C TYR A 221 -14.31 -6.06 10.25
N SER A 222 -14.03 -6.99 9.32
CA SER A 222 -14.27 -6.88 7.86
C SER A 222 -13.71 -5.61 7.22
N GLY A 223 -12.57 -5.11 7.72
CA GLY A 223 -11.90 -3.92 7.19
C GLY A 223 -12.56 -2.57 7.57
N ASP A 224 -13.64 -2.57 8.37
CA ASP A 224 -14.35 -1.36 8.77
C ASP A 224 -13.95 -0.91 10.18
N GLN A 225 -13.39 0.29 10.30
CA GLN A 225 -12.90 0.86 11.56
C GLN A 225 -14.01 1.03 12.60
N GLN A 226 -15.23 1.42 12.20
CA GLN A 226 -16.35 1.56 13.14
C GLN A 226 -16.78 0.20 13.65
N LYS A 227 -16.83 -0.81 12.79
CA LYS A 227 -17.09 -2.19 13.19
C LYS A 227 -16.03 -2.73 14.14
N ALA A 228 -14.76 -2.34 13.99
CA ALA A 228 -13.72 -2.70 14.94
C ALA A 228 -13.98 -2.12 16.34
N ALA A 229 -14.50 -0.89 16.43
CA ALA A 229 -14.91 -0.31 17.70
C ALA A 229 -16.07 -1.09 18.33
N ASP A 230 -17.10 -1.44 17.54
CA ASP A 230 -18.24 -2.22 18.01
C ASP A 230 -17.81 -3.62 18.47
N VAL A 231 -16.92 -4.26 17.73
CA VAL A 231 -16.32 -5.56 18.06
C VAL A 231 -15.57 -5.48 19.40
N MET A 232 -14.70 -4.49 19.57
CA MET A 232 -13.95 -4.32 20.83
C MET A 232 -14.87 -4.04 22.02
N GLN A 233 -15.89 -3.21 21.82
CA GLN A 233 -16.89 -2.97 22.87
C GLN A 233 -17.58 -4.27 23.29
N ASN A 234 -17.99 -5.10 22.34
CA ASN A 234 -18.63 -6.38 22.61
C ASN A 234 -17.68 -7.35 23.32
N MET A 235 -16.39 -7.38 22.89
CA MET A 235 -15.38 -8.20 23.56
C MET A 235 -15.20 -7.82 25.04
N LEU A 236 -15.14 -6.51 25.34
CA LEU A 236 -15.01 -5.98 26.71
C LEU A 236 -16.24 -6.30 27.57
N LEU A 237 -17.45 -6.34 26.98
CA LEU A 237 -18.68 -6.67 27.69
C LEU A 237 -18.81 -8.18 27.95
N LYS A 238 -18.28 -9.00 27.06
CA LYS A 238 -18.39 -10.47 27.10
C LYS A 238 -17.36 -11.12 28.01
N ASN A 239 -16.17 -10.54 28.11
CA ASN A 239 -15.04 -11.10 28.83
C ASN A 239 -14.72 -10.24 30.07
N ASP A 240 -14.60 -10.87 31.24
CA ASP A 240 -14.32 -10.17 32.51
C ASP A 240 -12.98 -9.40 32.48
N ASN A 241 -12.01 -9.91 31.75
CA ASN A 241 -10.70 -9.27 31.57
C ASN A 241 -10.09 -9.61 30.21
N ILE A 242 -9.61 -8.60 29.51
CA ILE A 242 -8.73 -8.71 28.33
C ILE A 242 -7.49 -7.88 28.61
N ASP A 243 -6.35 -8.53 28.82
CA ASP A 243 -5.09 -7.84 29.14
C ASP A 243 -4.49 -7.18 27.90
N VAL A 244 -4.61 -7.86 26.74
CA VAL A 244 -4.09 -7.37 25.46
C VAL A 244 -5.01 -7.78 24.30
N VAL A 245 -5.16 -6.87 23.32
CA VAL A 245 -5.78 -7.16 22.03
C VAL A 245 -4.75 -6.98 20.93
N PHE A 246 -4.61 -8.01 20.09
CA PHE A 246 -3.88 -7.90 18.82
C PHE A 246 -4.86 -7.53 17.71
N CYS A 247 -4.57 -6.42 17.04
CA CYS A 247 -5.32 -5.92 15.91
C CYS A 247 -4.50 -6.18 14.64
N VAL A 248 -5.03 -6.94 13.70
CA VAL A 248 -4.30 -7.36 12.50
C VAL A 248 -4.04 -6.22 11.49
N GLY A 249 -4.43 -4.99 11.81
CA GLY A 249 -4.18 -3.78 11.04
C GLY A 249 -4.53 -2.53 11.83
N ASP A 250 -3.92 -1.41 11.51
CA ASP A 250 -4.13 -0.12 12.19
C ASP A 250 -5.58 0.37 12.19
N PRO A 251 -6.40 0.18 11.13
CA PRO A 251 -7.82 0.54 11.20
C PRO A 251 -8.56 -0.20 12.32
N ALA A 252 -8.21 -1.47 12.57
CA ALA A 252 -8.76 -2.23 13.69
C ALA A 252 -8.28 -1.69 15.04
N ALA A 253 -6.98 -1.33 15.13
CA ALA A 253 -6.39 -0.78 16.35
C ALA A 253 -6.98 0.60 16.73
N ILE A 254 -7.24 1.46 15.75
CA ILE A 254 -7.90 2.76 15.95
C ILE A 254 -9.32 2.56 16.50
N GLY A 255 -10.09 1.64 15.90
CA GLY A 255 -11.43 1.30 16.39
C GLY A 255 -11.39 0.74 17.81
N ALA A 256 -10.50 -0.21 18.09
CA ALA A 256 -10.31 -0.80 19.41
C ALA A 256 -9.93 0.26 20.45
N LEU A 257 -9.01 1.17 20.12
CA LEU A 257 -8.58 2.25 21.02
C LEU A 257 -9.74 3.15 21.44
N SER A 258 -10.65 3.45 20.52
CA SER A 258 -11.85 4.25 20.83
C SER A 258 -12.70 3.58 21.91
N SER A 259 -12.99 2.29 21.78
CA SER A 259 -13.82 1.55 22.73
C SER A 259 -13.13 1.29 24.06
N ILE A 260 -11.83 0.97 24.03
CA ILE A 260 -11.01 0.81 25.25
C ILE A 260 -10.97 2.11 26.06
N THR A 261 -10.78 3.25 25.36
CA THR A 261 -10.77 4.57 25.99
C THR A 261 -12.14 4.92 26.58
N ALA A 262 -13.23 4.70 25.83
CA ALA A 262 -14.60 4.95 26.29
C ALA A 262 -14.97 4.11 27.52
N ALA A 263 -14.51 2.87 27.56
CA ALA A 263 -14.71 1.95 28.68
C ALA A 263 -13.76 2.20 29.86
N ASN A 264 -12.76 3.08 29.72
CA ASN A 264 -11.66 3.25 30.66
C ASN A 264 -10.98 1.92 31.01
N ALA A 265 -10.85 1.03 30.02
CA ALA A 265 -10.26 -0.30 30.19
C ALA A 265 -8.72 -0.24 30.18
N ALA A 266 -8.08 -1.16 30.92
CA ALA A 266 -6.62 -1.24 30.98
C ALA A 266 -5.99 -2.05 29.83
N THR A 267 -6.82 -2.64 28.97
CA THR A 267 -6.43 -3.49 27.83
C THR A 267 -5.37 -2.81 26.97
N LYS A 268 -4.25 -3.50 26.74
CA LYS A 268 -3.20 -3.02 25.84
C LYS A 268 -3.49 -3.42 24.38
N ILE A 269 -3.03 -2.57 23.46
CA ILE A 269 -3.20 -2.80 22.02
C ILE A 269 -1.83 -3.06 21.40
N ILE A 270 -1.74 -4.12 20.59
CA ILE A 270 -0.71 -4.31 19.58
C ILE A 270 -1.38 -4.13 18.22
N GLY A 271 -0.93 -3.16 17.45
CA GLY A 271 -1.39 -2.89 16.09
C GLY A 271 -0.55 -3.62 15.04
N TYR A 272 -0.87 -3.33 13.79
CA TYR A 272 -0.12 -3.81 12.63
C TYR A 272 -0.23 -2.78 11.52
N ASP A 273 0.82 -2.58 10.75
CA ASP A 273 1.10 -1.76 9.58
C ASP A 273 2.20 -0.72 9.85
N GLY A 274 2.25 -0.11 11.05
CA GLY A 274 3.21 0.94 11.40
C GLY A 274 2.85 2.29 10.79
N ASN A 275 1.56 2.57 10.59
CA ASN A 275 1.11 3.84 10.01
C ASN A 275 1.36 5.02 10.98
N PRO A 276 1.48 6.26 10.46
CA PRO A 276 1.77 7.43 11.28
C PRO A 276 0.82 7.65 12.46
N GLU A 277 -0.45 7.27 12.33
CA GLU A 277 -1.46 7.39 13.38
C GLU A 277 -1.17 6.44 14.54
N GLY A 278 -0.86 5.15 14.26
CA GLY A 278 -0.47 4.18 15.27
C GLY A 278 0.83 4.58 15.98
N VAL A 279 1.83 5.00 15.22
CA VAL A 279 3.09 5.52 15.76
C VAL A 279 2.86 6.73 16.68
N ALA A 280 1.96 7.64 16.31
CA ALA A 280 1.62 8.80 17.14
C ALA A 280 0.94 8.40 18.46
N GLU A 281 0.06 7.39 18.45
CA GLU A 281 -0.58 6.87 19.65
C GLU A 281 0.42 6.16 20.58
N ILE A 282 1.35 5.37 20.03
CA ILE A 282 2.43 4.74 20.81
C ILE A 282 3.28 5.81 21.53
N LYS A 283 3.62 6.90 20.84
CA LYS A 283 4.38 8.04 21.43
C LYS A 283 3.64 8.72 22.60
N LYS A 284 2.32 8.76 22.57
CA LYS A 284 1.52 9.32 23.67
C LYS A 284 1.59 8.48 24.94
N GLY A 285 1.95 7.19 24.85
CA GLY A 285 2.11 6.30 26.02
C GLY A 285 0.79 5.86 26.64
N GLY A 286 -0.22 5.56 25.82
CA GLY A 286 -1.54 5.10 26.27
C GLY A 286 -1.72 3.56 26.26
N ASN A 287 -2.88 3.13 25.78
CA ASN A 287 -3.22 1.71 25.66
C ASN A 287 -2.55 1.06 24.45
N TRP A 288 -2.32 1.78 23.36
CA TRP A 288 -1.59 1.29 22.19
C TRP A 288 -0.09 1.34 22.45
N VAL A 289 0.53 0.18 22.66
CA VAL A 289 1.90 0.09 23.20
C VAL A 289 2.94 -0.36 22.18
N ALA A 290 2.53 -1.05 21.13
CA ALA A 290 3.40 -1.46 20.05
C ALA A 290 2.64 -1.68 18.75
N ASP A 291 3.39 -1.72 17.66
CA ASP A 291 2.92 -2.00 16.32
C ASP A 291 3.90 -2.92 15.59
N VAL A 292 3.37 -3.81 14.76
CA VAL A 292 4.19 -4.56 13.82
C VAL A 292 4.21 -3.80 12.50
N ALA A 293 5.33 -3.15 12.23
CA ALA A 293 5.48 -2.33 11.05
C ALA A 293 5.79 -3.15 9.80
N GLN A 294 5.23 -2.74 8.69
CA GLN A 294 5.52 -3.21 7.34
C GLN A 294 6.47 -2.21 6.62
N ASP A 295 6.99 -2.63 5.47
CA ASP A 295 7.70 -1.76 4.53
C ASP A 295 6.92 -1.61 3.20
N PRO A 296 5.90 -0.76 3.15
CA PRO A 296 5.10 -0.57 1.93
C PRO A 296 5.94 -0.04 0.76
N ALA A 297 6.93 0.81 1.03
CA ALA A 297 7.82 1.31 -0.01
C ALA A 297 8.68 0.19 -0.59
N GLY A 298 9.20 -0.69 0.28
CA GLY A 298 9.93 -1.89 -0.12
C GLY A 298 9.07 -2.85 -0.95
N ILE A 299 7.80 -3.07 -0.57
CA ILE A 299 6.85 -3.90 -1.35
C ILE A 299 6.71 -3.33 -2.77
N GLY A 300 6.43 -2.04 -2.91
CA GLY A 300 6.27 -1.39 -4.21
C GLY A 300 7.50 -1.49 -5.10
N LYS A 301 8.68 -1.18 -4.56
CA LYS A 301 9.96 -1.24 -5.29
C LYS A 301 10.30 -2.68 -5.70
N THR A 302 10.21 -3.62 -4.77
CA THR A 302 10.51 -5.04 -5.04
C THR A 302 9.56 -5.62 -6.09
N THR A 303 8.28 -5.21 -6.10
CA THR A 303 7.33 -5.63 -7.13
C THR A 303 7.77 -5.16 -8.52
N LEU A 304 8.18 -3.89 -8.69
CA LEU A 304 8.69 -3.40 -9.98
C LEU A 304 10.01 -4.03 -10.37
N GLU A 305 10.90 -4.33 -9.43
CA GLU A 305 12.13 -5.08 -9.69
C GLU A 305 11.84 -6.50 -10.19
N ALA A 306 10.88 -7.18 -9.58
CA ALA A 306 10.44 -8.50 -10.02
C ALA A 306 9.86 -8.46 -11.44
N ILE A 307 9.02 -7.46 -11.74
CA ILE A 307 8.50 -7.25 -13.10
C ILE A 307 9.64 -7.01 -14.08
N LYS A 308 10.60 -6.15 -13.76
CA LYS A 308 11.76 -5.85 -14.61
C LYS A 308 12.53 -7.11 -14.95
N LYS A 309 12.92 -7.88 -13.94
CA LYS A 309 13.62 -9.18 -14.13
C LYS A 309 12.84 -10.13 -15.04
N HIS A 310 11.54 -10.28 -14.80
CA HIS A 310 10.69 -11.15 -15.60
C HIS A 310 10.62 -10.72 -17.07
N LEU A 311 10.43 -9.42 -17.33
CA LEU A 311 10.38 -8.87 -18.69
C LEU A 311 11.73 -8.94 -19.42
N GLU A 312 12.83 -8.97 -18.68
CA GLU A 312 14.19 -9.21 -19.19
C GLU A 312 14.51 -10.71 -19.39
N GLY A 313 13.54 -11.60 -19.09
CA GLY A 313 13.69 -13.06 -19.24
C GLY A 313 14.45 -13.73 -18.10
N GLU A 314 14.67 -13.03 -16.99
CA GLU A 314 15.29 -13.59 -15.80
C GLU A 314 14.29 -14.42 -14.97
N LYS A 315 14.82 -15.36 -14.20
CA LYS A 315 13.99 -16.12 -13.24
C LYS A 315 13.65 -15.25 -12.04
N VAL A 316 12.37 -15.26 -11.66
CA VAL A 316 11.87 -14.60 -10.45
C VAL A 316 11.32 -15.68 -9.51
N ASP A 317 11.54 -15.52 -8.22
CA ASP A 317 10.94 -16.40 -7.22
C ASP A 317 9.42 -16.18 -7.19
N SER A 318 8.67 -17.25 -6.97
CA SER A 318 7.20 -17.18 -6.94
C SER A 318 6.66 -16.36 -5.76
N GLU A 319 7.47 -16.18 -4.73
CA GLU A 319 7.15 -15.40 -3.53
C GLU A 319 8.40 -14.66 -3.04
N ILE A 320 8.21 -13.39 -2.65
CA ILE A 320 9.26 -12.55 -2.06
C ILE A 320 8.67 -11.92 -0.80
N LEU A 321 9.16 -12.36 0.37
CA LEU A 321 8.68 -11.89 1.65
C LEU A 321 9.63 -10.85 2.27
N ILE A 322 9.06 -9.73 2.69
CA ILE A 322 9.77 -8.63 3.36
C ILE A 322 9.57 -8.75 4.86
N ALA A 323 10.67 -8.72 5.60
CA ALA A 323 10.63 -8.89 7.05
C ALA A 323 9.93 -7.72 7.75
N PRO A 324 8.91 -7.98 8.59
CA PRO A 324 8.31 -6.96 9.45
C PRO A 324 9.19 -6.68 10.67
N TYR A 325 8.90 -5.56 11.38
CA TYR A 325 9.62 -5.19 12.59
C TYR A 325 8.70 -4.53 13.61
N ILE A 326 9.10 -4.52 14.89
CA ILE A 326 8.31 -3.89 15.96
C ILE A 326 8.64 -2.40 16.07
N ILE A 327 7.59 -1.59 16.17
CA ILE A 327 7.63 -0.22 16.66
C ILE A 327 7.03 -0.19 18.07
N ASP A 328 7.74 0.36 19.03
CA ASP A 328 7.29 0.63 20.39
C ASP A 328 7.78 2.01 20.87
N ALA A 329 7.53 2.37 22.11
CA ALA A 329 7.93 3.66 22.69
C ALA A 329 9.46 3.92 22.64
N LYS A 330 10.29 2.89 22.45
CA LYS A 330 11.76 3.04 22.42
C LYS A 330 12.26 3.49 21.04
N ASN A 331 11.54 3.12 19.96
CA ASN A 331 11.96 3.37 18.58
C ASN A 331 10.93 4.12 17.72
N ALA A 332 9.75 4.42 18.21
CA ALA A 332 8.77 5.29 17.56
C ALA A 332 9.38 6.67 17.28
N LYS A 333 9.45 7.08 16.01
CA LYS A 333 10.07 8.35 15.57
C LYS A 333 9.04 9.31 15.00
#